data_f61a3b93e232724f36472e42f2790f27
#
_entry.id   f61a3b93e232724f36472e42f2790f27
#
_cell.length_a   1.000
_cell.length_b   1.000
_cell.length_c   1.000
_cell.angle_alpha   90.00
_cell.angle_beta   90.00
_cell.angle_gamma   90.00
#
_symmetry.space_group_name_H-M   'P 1'
#
loop_
_entity.id
_entity.type
_entity.pdbx_description
1 polymer ?
#
loop_
_entity_poly.entity_id
_entity_poly.type
_entity_poly.pdbx_seq_one_letter_code
_entity_poly.pdbx_strand_id
1 'polypeptide(L)'
;MATPLGILTFQKAIRGGVRPNLFSVDHAWPTGGGVTAPSISGVENNSEVTYMCKSAALPATNVGTVELPFRGRVIKVPGDRTYETWTATFYMDDAFQLRSAYEKWIQLTNGVDANVA
;
A
#
# COMPACT_ATOMS: atom_id res chain seq x y z
N MET A 1 15.46 -4.68 -37.76
CA MET A 1 16.76 -5.22 -37.33
C MET A 1 16.79 -5.25 -35.82
N ALA A 2 16.88 -6.41 -35.20
CA ALA A 2 16.94 -6.51 -33.74
C ALA A 2 18.27 -5.92 -33.25
N THR A 3 18.21 -4.93 -32.35
CA THR A 3 19.38 -4.37 -31.69
C THR A 3 19.99 -5.44 -30.77
N PRO A 4 21.28 -5.76 -30.85
CA PRO A 4 21.87 -6.74 -29.95
C PRO A 4 21.69 -6.30 -28.50
N LEU A 5 21.14 -7.18 -27.68
CA LEU A 5 21.00 -6.99 -26.24
C LEU A 5 22.39 -7.01 -25.58
N GLY A 6 23.11 -5.92 -25.74
CA GLY A 6 24.40 -5.75 -25.08
C GLY A 6 24.29 -5.13 -23.70
N ILE A 7 25.31 -5.29 -22.88
CA ILE A 7 25.39 -4.72 -21.53
C ILE A 7 25.17 -3.20 -21.51
N LEU A 8 25.59 -2.50 -22.54
CA LEU A 8 25.40 -1.07 -22.69
C LEU A 8 23.92 -0.70 -22.92
N THR A 9 23.19 -1.53 -23.65
CA THR A 9 21.75 -1.36 -23.87
C THR A 9 21.00 -1.59 -22.56
N PHE A 10 21.39 -2.57 -21.78
CA PHE A 10 20.86 -2.85 -20.46
C PHE A 10 21.11 -1.69 -19.49
N GLN A 11 22.34 -1.16 -19.45
CA GLN A 11 22.67 0.00 -18.61
C GLN A 11 21.83 1.24 -18.96
N LYS A 12 21.62 1.49 -20.26
CA LYS A 12 20.77 2.61 -20.72
C LYS A 12 19.30 2.39 -20.35
N ALA A 13 18.81 1.17 -20.43
CA ALA A 13 17.44 0.83 -20.09
C ALA A 13 17.16 0.98 -18.58
N ILE A 14 18.10 0.54 -17.74
CA ILE A 14 17.94 0.57 -16.29
C ILE A 14 18.06 1.99 -15.71
N ARG A 15 18.75 2.91 -16.38
CA ARG A 15 18.90 4.31 -15.93
C ARG A 15 19.30 4.49 -14.46
N GLY A 16 20.12 3.60 -13.94
CA GLY A 16 20.52 3.60 -12.53
C GLY A 16 19.60 2.82 -11.59
N GLY A 17 18.49 2.28 -12.09
CA GLY A 17 17.53 1.51 -11.31
C GLY A 17 16.71 2.33 -10.30
N VAL A 18 15.76 1.68 -9.69
CA VAL A 18 14.96 2.26 -8.60
C VAL A 18 15.74 2.11 -7.29
N ARG A 19 15.93 3.20 -6.60
CA ARG A 19 16.58 3.20 -5.28
C ARG A 19 15.55 2.83 -4.21
N PRO A 20 15.72 1.74 -3.47
CA PRO A 20 14.72 1.28 -2.50
C PRO A 20 14.57 2.18 -1.28
N ASN A 21 15.50 3.10 -1.06
CA ASN A 21 15.46 4.08 0.01
C ASN A 21 14.76 5.40 -0.35
N LEU A 22 14.39 5.57 -1.63
CA LEU A 22 13.68 6.77 -2.11
C LEU A 22 12.23 6.39 -2.44
N PHE A 23 11.38 6.42 -1.43
CA PHE A 23 9.95 6.21 -1.58
C PHE A 23 9.18 7.14 -0.63
N SER A 24 7.95 7.46 -0.97
CA SER A 24 7.01 8.15 -0.12
C SER A 24 5.73 7.32 0.01
N VAL A 25 5.12 7.38 1.17
CA VAL A 25 3.85 6.71 1.45
C VAL A 25 2.85 7.75 1.87
N ASP A 26 1.88 7.99 1.01
CA ASP A 26 0.78 8.90 1.28
C ASP A 26 -0.51 8.09 1.43
N HIS A 27 -1.26 8.36 2.48
CA HIS A 27 -2.59 7.80 2.64
C HIS A 27 -3.55 8.87 3.16
N ALA A 28 -4.81 8.75 2.75
CA ALA A 28 -5.84 9.67 3.17
C ALA A 28 -6.43 9.21 4.50
N TRP A 29 -6.50 10.12 5.47
CA TRP A 29 -7.21 9.89 6.72
C TRP A 29 -8.72 10.09 6.50
N PRO A 30 -9.56 9.33 7.20
CA PRO A 30 -11.00 9.54 7.11
C PRO A 30 -11.35 10.93 7.66
N THR A 31 -12.12 11.68 6.87
CA THR A 31 -12.66 12.98 7.28
C THR A 31 -13.95 12.77 8.05
N GLY A 32 -13.89 12.93 9.36
CA GLY A 32 -15.07 12.79 10.25
C GLY A 32 -14.84 11.87 11.44
N GLY A 33 -15.78 11.85 12.36
CA GLY A 33 -15.72 10.93 13.50
C GLY A 33 -14.64 11.20 14.55
N GLY A 34 -13.96 12.34 14.49
CA GLY A 34 -12.93 12.71 15.47
C GLY A 34 -11.56 12.05 15.23
N VAL A 35 -11.35 11.41 14.09
CA VAL A 35 -10.00 11.01 13.67
C VAL A 35 -9.29 12.23 13.13
N THR A 36 -8.26 12.64 13.81
CA THR A 36 -7.37 13.69 13.37
C THR A 36 -6.09 13.05 12.90
N ALA A 37 -5.61 13.43 11.72
CA ALA A 37 -4.29 13.05 11.29
C ALA A 37 -3.28 13.46 12.37
N PRO A 38 -2.32 12.60 12.73
CA PRO A 38 -1.31 12.97 13.71
C PRO A 38 -0.54 14.19 13.20
N SER A 39 -0.47 15.23 14.00
CA SER A 39 0.28 16.44 13.67
C SER A 39 1.44 16.62 14.63
N ILE A 40 2.66 16.52 14.14
CA ILE A 40 3.87 16.91 14.87
C ILE A 40 3.99 18.44 14.78
N SER A 41 4.27 19.06 15.90
CA SER A 41 4.41 20.51 15.98
C SER A 41 5.42 21.02 14.95
N GLY A 42 4.93 21.71 13.92
CA GLY A 42 5.76 22.35 12.90
C GLY A 42 5.73 21.70 11.50
N VAL A 43 4.99 20.62 11.29
CA VAL A 43 4.81 20.01 9.98
C VAL A 43 3.33 20.06 9.60
N GLU A 44 3.01 20.85 8.58
CA GLU A 44 1.63 20.94 8.08
C GLU A 44 1.32 19.80 7.11
N ASN A 45 0.10 19.27 7.21
CA ASN A 45 -0.53 18.38 6.23
C ASN A 45 0.07 16.98 6.05
N ASN A 46 -0.35 16.02 6.89
CA ASN A 46 -0.23 14.57 6.61
C ASN A 46 1.19 14.04 6.26
N SER A 47 2.18 14.92 6.22
CA SER A 47 3.54 14.58 5.79
C SER A 47 4.32 13.75 6.81
N GLU A 48 3.83 13.69 8.04
CA GLU A 48 4.49 12.96 9.11
C GLU A 48 4.50 11.46 8.86
N VAL A 49 3.37 10.93 8.46
CA VAL A 49 3.25 9.51 8.14
C VAL A 49 4.18 9.14 6.99
N THR A 50 4.33 10.04 6.02
CA THR A 50 5.23 9.88 4.87
C THR A 50 6.69 9.74 5.31
N TYR A 51 7.13 10.57 6.25
CA TYR A 51 8.52 10.56 6.72
C TYR A 51 8.81 9.45 7.75
N MET A 52 7.82 9.02 8.50
CA MET A 52 7.98 7.97 9.51
C MET A 52 7.93 6.55 8.94
N CYS A 53 7.67 6.38 7.65
CA CYS A 53 7.65 5.08 7.03
C CYS A 53 9.07 4.50 6.86
N LYS A 54 9.33 3.38 7.52
CA LYS A 54 10.59 2.65 7.40
C LYS A 54 10.61 1.75 6.18
N SER A 55 9.53 1.03 5.95
CA SER A 55 9.37 0.10 4.83
C SER A 55 7.91 -0.08 4.49
N ALA A 56 7.63 -0.27 3.22
CA ALA A 56 6.30 -0.58 2.73
C ALA A 56 6.39 -1.63 1.61
N ALA A 57 5.44 -2.57 1.60
CA ALA A 57 5.29 -3.51 0.52
C ALA A 57 4.26 -3.00 -0.47
N LEU A 58 4.46 -3.25 -1.76
CA LEU A 58 3.43 -3.00 -2.77
C LEU A 58 2.40 -4.14 -2.69
N PRO A 59 1.11 -3.85 -2.48
CA PRO A 59 0.10 -4.88 -2.44
C PRO A 59 -0.06 -5.52 -3.82
N ALA A 60 -0.03 -6.84 -3.88
CA ALA A 60 -0.27 -7.55 -5.11
C ALA A 60 -1.76 -7.60 -5.44
N THR A 61 -2.04 -7.64 -6.72
CA THR A 61 -3.40 -7.84 -7.23
C THR A 61 -3.44 -9.19 -7.91
N ASN A 62 -4.28 -10.08 -7.45
CA ASN A 62 -4.45 -11.41 -8.00
C ASN A 62 -5.74 -11.48 -8.83
N VAL A 63 -5.63 -12.01 -10.03
CA VAL A 63 -6.78 -12.29 -10.88
C VAL A 63 -7.06 -13.79 -10.82
N GLY A 64 -8.21 -14.15 -10.29
CA GLY A 64 -8.68 -15.54 -10.27
C GLY A 64 -8.88 -16.08 -11.68
N THR A 65 -8.79 -17.38 -11.83
CA THR A 65 -9.07 -18.04 -13.10
C THR A 65 -10.36 -18.85 -12.99
N VAL A 66 -11.23 -18.68 -13.96
CA VAL A 66 -12.42 -19.52 -14.14
C VAL A 66 -12.11 -20.57 -15.19
N GLU A 67 -12.27 -21.84 -14.83
CA GLU A 67 -12.02 -22.95 -15.71
C GLU A 67 -13.33 -23.35 -16.44
N LEU A 68 -13.32 -23.24 -17.76
CA LEU A 68 -14.42 -23.67 -18.60
C LEU A 68 -14.04 -24.95 -19.34
N PRO A 69 -14.66 -26.09 -19.01
CA PRO A 69 -14.43 -27.34 -19.73
C PRO A 69 -15.08 -27.30 -21.10
N PHE A 70 -14.30 -27.53 -22.13
CA PHE A 70 -14.79 -27.62 -23.50
C PHE A 70 -14.15 -28.81 -24.25
N ARG A 71 -14.94 -29.77 -24.63
CA ARG A 71 -14.53 -30.96 -25.44
C ARG A 71 -13.25 -31.64 -24.92
N GLY A 72 -13.19 -31.93 -23.61
CA GLY A 72 -12.04 -32.58 -22.98
C GLY A 72 -10.83 -31.70 -22.75
N ARG A 73 -10.94 -30.40 -23.01
CA ARG A 73 -9.91 -29.37 -22.68
C ARG A 73 -10.50 -28.32 -21.76
N VAL A 74 -9.64 -27.73 -20.94
CA VAL A 74 -10.04 -26.66 -20.03
C VAL A 74 -9.50 -25.34 -20.59
N ILE A 75 -10.39 -24.39 -20.77
CA ILE A 75 -10.04 -23.02 -21.14
C ILE A 75 -10.06 -22.18 -19.88
N LYS A 76 -8.98 -21.47 -19.61
CA LYS A 76 -8.88 -20.55 -18.47
C LYS A 76 -9.28 -19.15 -18.90
N VAL A 77 -10.26 -18.59 -18.20
CA VAL A 77 -10.75 -17.23 -18.42
C VAL A 77 -10.46 -16.41 -17.16
N PRO A 78 -10.04 -15.14 -17.27
CA PRO A 78 -9.85 -14.30 -16.08
C PRO A 78 -11.17 -14.13 -15.33
N GLY A 79 -11.12 -14.35 -14.02
CA GLY A 79 -12.24 -14.19 -13.10
C GLY A 79 -12.10 -12.94 -12.24
N ASP A 80 -12.53 -13.05 -11.00
CA ASP A 80 -12.54 -11.94 -10.07
C ASP A 80 -11.14 -11.49 -9.65
N ARG A 81 -11.01 -10.19 -9.42
CA ARG A 81 -9.78 -9.58 -8.94
C ARG A 81 -9.82 -9.49 -7.42
N THR A 82 -8.79 -10.00 -6.78
CA THR A 82 -8.59 -9.90 -5.33
C THR A 82 -7.34 -9.08 -5.03
N TYR A 83 -7.39 -8.37 -3.93
CA TYR A 83 -6.30 -7.52 -3.46
C TYR A 83 -5.69 -8.13 -2.20
N GLU A 84 -4.37 -8.15 -2.13
CA GLU A 84 -3.67 -8.58 -0.94
C GLU A 84 -3.61 -7.47 0.11
N THR A 85 -3.43 -7.86 1.36
CA THR A 85 -3.27 -6.93 2.46
C THR A 85 -1.99 -6.12 2.29
N TRP A 86 -2.11 -4.80 2.38
CA TRP A 86 -0.96 -3.93 2.37
C TRP A 86 -0.29 -3.91 3.74
N THR A 87 1.03 -4.05 3.76
CA THR A 87 1.84 -4.03 4.98
C THR A 87 2.86 -2.92 4.89
N ALA A 88 2.88 -2.07 5.90
CA ALA A 88 3.88 -1.02 6.04
C ALA A 88 4.39 -0.97 7.49
N THR A 89 5.65 -0.63 7.64
CA THR A 89 6.31 -0.48 8.93
C THR A 89 6.66 0.98 9.14
N PHE A 90 6.20 1.55 10.24
CA PHE A 90 6.44 2.93 10.60
C PHE A 90 7.29 3.03 11.86
N TYR A 91 8.10 4.08 11.95
CA TYR A 91 8.69 4.48 13.21
C TYR A 91 7.61 5.09 14.10
N MET A 92 7.72 4.85 15.37
CA MET A 92 6.78 5.40 16.36
C MET A 92 7.45 6.54 17.11
N ASP A 93 6.72 7.62 17.36
CA ASP A 93 7.14 8.69 18.24
C ASP A 93 6.94 8.29 19.73
N ASP A 94 7.52 9.05 20.64
CA ASP A 94 7.42 8.82 22.08
C ASP A 94 6.00 9.05 22.63
N ALA A 95 5.21 9.88 21.97
CA ALA A 95 3.82 10.17 22.32
C ALA A 95 2.80 9.17 21.75
N PHE A 96 3.22 8.20 20.95
CA PHE A 96 2.35 7.21 20.29
C PHE A 96 1.16 7.81 19.51
N GLN A 97 1.33 8.99 18.96
CA GLN A 97 0.25 9.70 18.26
C GLN A 97 -0.24 8.95 17.02
N LEU A 98 0.68 8.41 16.23
CA LEU A 98 0.36 7.65 15.04
C LEU A 98 -0.46 6.38 15.36
N ARG A 99 -0.07 5.66 16.39
CA ARG A 99 -0.78 4.48 16.88
C ARG A 99 -2.18 4.83 17.35
N SER A 100 -2.31 5.89 18.15
CA SER A 100 -3.60 6.38 18.64
C SER A 100 -4.54 6.78 17.51
N ALA A 101 -4.03 7.37 16.43
CA ALA A 101 -4.82 7.72 15.26
C ALA A 101 -5.36 6.48 14.54
N TYR A 102 -4.55 5.44 14.37
CA TYR A 102 -5.00 4.18 13.78
C TYR A 102 -6.02 3.43 14.66
N GLU A 103 -5.82 3.42 15.98
CA GLU A 103 -6.77 2.82 16.91
C GLU A 103 -8.14 3.52 16.87
N LYS A 104 -8.14 4.85 16.82
CA LYS A 104 -9.38 5.62 16.63
C LYS A 104 -10.04 5.32 15.30
N TRP A 105 -9.27 5.15 14.23
CA TRP A 105 -9.82 4.77 12.94
C TRP A 105 -10.52 3.41 12.98
N ILE A 106 -9.89 2.42 13.61
CA ILE A 106 -10.49 1.10 13.79
C ILE A 106 -11.78 1.19 14.61
N GLN A 107 -11.78 1.97 15.69
CA GLN A 107 -12.97 2.18 16.53
C GLN A 107 -14.13 2.86 15.78
N LEU A 108 -13.82 3.73 14.83
CA LEU A 108 -14.84 4.33 13.97
C LEU A 108 -15.46 3.32 13.00
N THR A 109 -14.66 2.38 12.53
CA THR A 109 -15.14 1.35 11.60
C THR A 109 -15.97 0.29 12.33
N ASN A 110 -15.54 -0.09 13.53
CA ASN A 110 -16.23 -1.06 14.38
C ASN A 110 -15.96 -0.74 15.85
N GLY A 111 -16.89 -0.01 16.47
CA GLY A 111 -16.78 0.38 17.88
C GLY A 111 -16.98 -0.79 18.82
N VAL A 112 -16.05 -0.97 19.75
CA VAL A 112 -16.12 -2.05 20.76
C VAL A 112 -17.29 -1.84 21.71
N ASP A 113 -17.57 -0.58 22.08
CA ASP A 113 -18.58 -0.25 23.08
C ASP A 113 -20.02 -0.28 22.53
N ALA A 114 -20.21 0.05 21.27
CA ALA A 114 -21.53 0.18 20.67
C ALA A 114 -21.89 -0.98 19.71
N ASN A 115 -20.94 -1.78 19.32
CA ASN A 115 -21.08 -2.85 18.33
C ASN A 115 -21.94 -2.42 17.11
N VAL A 116 -21.77 -1.17 16.72
CA VAL A 116 -22.45 -0.56 15.58
C VAL A 116 -21.46 -0.49 14.44
N ALA A 117 -21.79 -1.17 13.36
CA ALA A 117 -21.02 -1.10 12.12
C ALA A 117 -21.45 0.13 11.30
#